data_943074a26ea66cb1e27b94dafa755b31
#
_entry.id   943074a26ea66cb1e27b94dafa755b31
#
_cell.length_a   1.000
_cell.length_b   1.000
_cell.length_c   1.000
_cell.angle_alpha   90.00
_cell.angle_beta   90.00
_cell.angle_gamma   90.00
#
_symmetry.space_group_name_H-M   'P 1'
#
loop_
_entity.id
_entity.type
_entity.pdbx_description
1 polymer ?
#
loop_
_entity_poly.entity_id
_entity_poly.type
_entity_poly.pdbx_seq_one_letter_code
_entity_poly.pdbx_strand_id
1 'polypeptide(L)'
;MRPSMICALVGALCLSGTALADETPEAWGDLNPDELTWHRAMRDADRGETSMMTCAMGYMITKSGRHGPARELFERCAEDGWTGTMTWMSQLEENGLGAPRNSARAADWDRRAAEAGDPVGQFNHGLDLLRGHGTGFDAEAGRQMIDRAARAGLPVARRLQGAGYDPRAVTPDADEGRYQPMF
;
A
#
# COMPACT_ATOMS: atom_id res chain seq x y z
N MET A 1 21.54 -84.12 -2.38
CA MET A 1 20.59 -83.10 -2.78
C MET A 1 20.81 -81.88 -1.87
N ARG A 2 21.37 -80.77 -2.42
CA ARG A 2 21.68 -79.61 -1.62
C ARG A 2 20.59 -78.56 -1.86
N PRO A 3 20.05 -77.84 -0.85
CA PRO A 3 19.21 -76.71 -1.05
C PRO A 3 20.08 -75.42 -1.14
N SER A 4 19.79 -74.62 -2.15
CA SER A 4 20.41 -73.34 -2.40
C SER A 4 19.89 -72.28 -1.44
N MET A 5 20.80 -71.57 -0.78
CA MET A 5 20.52 -70.34 -0.01
C MET A 5 20.36 -69.19 -0.96
N ILE A 6 19.20 -68.54 -0.95
CA ILE A 6 18.96 -67.25 -1.59
C ILE A 6 19.24 -66.15 -0.57
N CYS A 7 20.33 -65.40 -0.79
CA CYS A 7 20.63 -64.20 -0.04
C CYS A 7 19.75 -63.06 -0.55
N ALA A 8 18.82 -62.58 0.27
CA ALA A 8 18.07 -61.37 0.00
C ALA A 8 18.88 -60.15 0.51
N LEU A 9 19.38 -59.35 -0.42
CA LEU A 9 19.97 -58.03 -0.14
C LEU A 9 18.85 -57.03 0.11
N VAL A 10 18.68 -56.63 1.38
CA VAL A 10 17.81 -55.51 1.74
C VAL A 10 18.63 -54.23 1.57
N GLY A 11 18.37 -53.52 0.47
CA GLY A 11 18.90 -52.18 0.26
C GLY A 11 18.24 -51.17 1.18
N ALA A 12 18.97 -50.65 2.14
CA ALA A 12 18.53 -49.51 2.94
C ALA A 12 18.60 -48.23 2.08
N LEU A 13 17.43 -47.74 1.70
CA LEU A 13 17.29 -46.42 1.04
C LEU A 13 17.43 -45.37 2.15
N CYS A 14 18.59 -44.76 2.27
CA CYS A 14 18.75 -43.53 3.06
C CYS A 14 18.03 -42.37 2.35
N LEU A 15 16.82 -42.07 2.75
CA LEU A 15 16.15 -40.82 2.47
C LEU A 15 16.87 -39.71 3.25
N SER A 16 17.80 -39.07 2.60
CA SER A 16 18.35 -37.78 3.06
C SER A 16 17.23 -36.75 2.97
N GLY A 17 16.43 -36.65 4.01
CA GLY A 17 15.51 -35.53 4.19
C GLY A 17 16.36 -34.25 4.31
N THR A 18 16.42 -33.45 3.27
CA THR A 18 16.78 -32.05 3.42
C THR A 18 15.72 -31.44 4.33
N ALA A 19 16.04 -31.25 5.60
CA ALA A 19 15.30 -30.36 6.46
C ALA A 19 15.35 -29.00 5.77
N LEU A 20 14.26 -28.61 5.10
CA LEU A 20 14.01 -27.21 4.83
C LEU A 20 13.98 -26.57 6.22
N ALA A 21 15.00 -25.78 6.53
CA ALA A 21 14.95 -24.91 7.69
C ALA A 21 13.67 -24.10 7.52
N ASP A 22 12.71 -24.37 8.37
CA ASP A 22 11.55 -23.51 8.58
C ASP A 22 12.15 -22.20 9.13
N GLU A 23 12.48 -21.28 8.22
CA GLU A 23 12.88 -19.94 8.58
C GLU A 23 11.62 -19.27 9.14
N THR A 24 11.35 -19.54 10.41
CA THR A 24 10.35 -18.80 11.14
C THR A 24 10.71 -17.32 11.03
N PRO A 25 9.74 -16.41 10.86
CA PRO A 25 9.99 -14.97 10.83
C PRO A 25 10.80 -14.45 12.04
N GLU A 26 10.84 -15.23 13.12
CA GLU A 26 11.64 -14.98 14.33
C GLU A 26 13.15 -15.22 14.14
N ALA A 27 13.58 -15.95 13.09
CA ALA A 27 15.00 -16.19 12.82
C ALA A 27 15.77 -14.91 12.42
N TRP A 28 15.07 -13.87 12.01
CA TRP A 28 15.61 -12.54 11.75
C TRP A 28 15.35 -11.60 12.94
N GLY A 29 15.49 -12.13 14.14
CA GLY A 29 15.15 -11.54 15.41
C GLY A 29 15.35 -10.03 15.50
N ASP A 30 14.41 -9.35 16.10
CA ASP A 30 14.56 -8.01 16.60
C ASP A 30 15.73 -8.03 17.60
N LEU A 31 16.93 -7.66 17.16
CA LEU A 31 18.13 -7.58 18.01
C LEU A 31 17.91 -6.60 19.17
N ASN A 32 16.98 -5.67 18.99
CA ASN A 32 16.52 -4.73 20.00
C ASN A 32 14.99 -4.70 19.99
N PRO A 33 14.31 -5.16 21.07
CA PRO A 33 12.86 -5.15 21.14
C PRO A 33 12.23 -3.75 21.07
N ASP A 34 13.02 -2.71 21.35
CA ASP A 34 12.58 -1.31 21.27
C ASP A 34 12.78 -0.71 19.87
N GLU A 35 13.46 -1.44 18.98
CA GLU A 35 13.67 -0.99 17.61
C GLU A 35 12.38 -1.08 16.78
N LEU A 36 12.04 -0.01 16.08
CA LEU A 36 10.92 -0.01 15.16
C LEU A 36 11.30 -0.71 13.86
N THR A 37 11.11 -2.01 13.83
CA THR A 37 11.25 -2.84 12.62
C THR A 37 9.89 -2.99 11.93
N TRP A 38 9.90 -3.34 10.65
CA TRP A 38 8.64 -3.60 9.95
C TRP A 38 7.89 -4.81 10.54
N HIS A 39 8.60 -5.82 11.03
CA HIS A 39 8.00 -6.96 11.73
C HIS A 39 7.30 -6.53 13.03
N ARG A 40 7.93 -5.64 13.78
CA ARG A 40 7.31 -5.06 14.97
C ARG A 40 6.08 -4.26 14.61
N ALA A 41 6.17 -3.40 13.59
CA ALA A 41 5.01 -2.61 13.13
C ALA A 41 3.82 -3.52 12.76
N MET A 42 4.07 -4.64 12.09
CA MET A 42 3.04 -5.63 11.78
C MET A 42 2.44 -6.25 13.04
N ARG A 43 3.29 -6.71 13.99
CA ARG A 43 2.81 -7.29 15.27
C ARG A 43 2.02 -6.28 16.09
N ASP A 44 2.44 -5.03 16.14
CA ASP A 44 1.75 -3.95 16.87
C ASP A 44 0.37 -3.71 16.24
N ALA A 45 0.30 -3.60 14.91
CA ALA A 45 -0.96 -3.48 14.20
C ALA A 45 -1.89 -4.69 14.40
N ASP A 46 -1.34 -5.92 14.46
CA ASP A 46 -2.11 -7.14 14.74
C ASP A 46 -2.77 -7.13 16.13
N ARG A 47 -2.18 -6.40 17.07
CA ARG A 47 -2.72 -6.21 18.42
C ARG A 47 -3.64 -4.99 18.54
N GLY A 48 -3.87 -4.26 17.44
CA GLY A 48 -4.60 -2.99 17.45
C GLY A 48 -3.80 -1.83 18.08
N GLU A 49 -2.48 -1.98 18.21
CA GLU A 49 -1.58 -0.96 18.75
C GLU A 49 -1.03 -0.09 17.61
N THR A 50 -1.93 0.59 16.87
CA THR A 50 -1.52 1.44 15.78
C THR A 50 -1.09 2.83 16.27
N SER A 51 -0.14 3.42 15.56
CA SER A 51 0.35 4.78 15.77
C SER A 51 0.74 5.39 14.44
N MET A 52 0.90 6.70 14.39
CA MET A 52 1.40 7.38 13.19
C MET A 52 2.73 6.76 12.72
N MET A 53 3.63 6.42 13.63
CA MET A 53 4.94 5.83 13.31
C MET A 53 4.79 4.39 12.80
N THR A 54 3.98 3.57 13.48
CA THR A 54 3.66 2.19 13.04
C THR A 54 3.07 2.21 11.64
N CYS A 55 2.09 3.07 11.38
CA CYS A 55 1.42 3.17 10.09
C CYS A 55 2.33 3.73 8.98
N ALA A 56 3.23 4.68 9.32
CA ALA A 56 4.22 5.21 8.38
C ALA A 56 5.23 4.15 7.91
N MET A 57 5.46 3.08 8.69
CA MET A 57 6.30 1.95 8.25
C MET A 57 5.76 1.27 6.99
N GLY A 58 4.46 1.32 6.72
CA GLY A 58 3.87 0.82 5.48
C GLY A 58 4.51 1.44 4.24
N TYR A 59 4.87 2.72 4.27
CA TYR A 59 5.62 3.36 3.20
C TYR A 59 7.00 2.72 2.99
N MET A 60 7.75 2.49 4.07
CA MET A 60 9.08 1.87 3.99
C MET A 60 8.99 0.42 3.48
N ILE A 61 7.98 -0.32 3.94
CA ILE A 61 7.69 -1.68 3.46
C ILE A 61 7.37 -1.66 1.96
N THR A 62 6.53 -0.70 1.50
CA THR A 62 6.24 -0.50 0.07
C THR A 62 7.52 -0.23 -0.73
N LYS A 63 8.38 0.66 -0.25
CA LYS A 63 9.66 1.00 -0.90
C LYS A 63 10.64 -0.18 -0.97
N SER A 64 10.53 -1.14 -0.05
CA SER A 64 11.32 -2.38 -0.09
C SER A 64 10.76 -3.45 -1.05
N GLY A 65 9.67 -3.14 -1.77
CA GLY A 65 9.02 -4.06 -2.70
C GLY A 65 8.09 -5.09 -2.04
N ARG A 66 7.91 -5.04 -0.72
CA ARG A 66 7.03 -5.96 0.04
C ARG A 66 5.59 -5.43 0.07
N HIS A 67 4.94 -5.40 -1.09
CA HIS A 67 3.62 -4.76 -1.23
C HIS A 67 2.50 -5.51 -0.50
N GLY A 68 2.56 -6.84 -0.36
CA GLY A 68 1.59 -7.62 0.42
C GLY A 68 1.55 -7.18 1.90
N PRO A 69 2.65 -7.31 2.65
CA PRO A 69 2.72 -6.82 4.02
C PRO A 69 2.40 -5.32 4.19
N ALA A 70 2.78 -4.48 3.21
CA ALA A 70 2.42 -3.06 3.25
C ALA A 70 0.91 -2.84 3.20
N ARG A 71 0.19 -3.60 2.34
CA ARG A 71 -1.28 -3.54 2.24
C ARG A 71 -1.93 -3.94 3.57
N GLU A 72 -1.51 -5.06 4.14
CA GLU A 72 -2.03 -5.55 5.42
C GLU A 72 -1.88 -4.49 6.53
N LEU A 73 -0.71 -3.86 6.64
CA LEU A 73 -0.47 -2.81 7.61
C LEU A 73 -1.35 -1.58 7.35
N PHE A 74 -1.44 -1.12 6.10
CA PHE A 74 -2.25 0.04 5.76
C PHE A 74 -3.75 -0.21 5.97
N GLU A 75 -4.27 -1.42 5.68
CA GLU A 75 -5.66 -1.78 5.93
C GLU A 75 -5.99 -1.68 7.42
N ARG A 76 -5.17 -2.27 8.30
CA ARG A 76 -5.36 -2.19 9.77
C ARG A 76 -5.30 -0.75 10.28
N CYS A 77 -4.32 0.01 9.83
CA CYS A 77 -4.20 1.42 10.18
C CYS A 77 -5.41 2.24 9.67
N ALA A 78 -5.92 1.94 8.49
CA ALA A 78 -7.11 2.60 7.95
C ALA A 78 -8.38 2.28 8.76
N GLU A 79 -8.51 1.05 9.28
CA GLU A 79 -9.59 0.66 10.20
C GLU A 79 -9.56 1.47 11.50
N ASP A 80 -8.36 1.80 11.98
CA ASP A 80 -8.17 2.65 13.16
C ASP A 80 -8.26 4.16 12.85
N GLY A 81 -8.58 4.53 11.61
CA GLY A 81 -8.85 5.92 11.22
C GLY A 81 -7.63 6.72 10.76
N TRP A 82 -6.48 6.09 10.51
CA TRP A 82 -5.30 6.75 9.95
C TRP A 82 -5.50 7.06 8.47
N THR A 83 -6.01 8.25 8.15
CA THR A 83 -6.45 8.63 6.79
C THR A 83 -5.34 8.59 5.74
N GLY A 84 -4.10 8.93 6.12
CA GLY A 84 -2.94 8.84 5.23
C GLY A 84 -2.70 7.43 4.69
N THR A 85 -3.08 6.38 5.43
CA THR A 85 -2.96 4.99 4.95
C THR A 85 -4.01 4.65 3.90
N MET A 86 -5.18 5.29 3.94
CA MET A 86 -6.22 5.14 2.91
C MET A 86 -5.73 5.68 1.56
N THR A 87 -5.05 6.84 1.55
CA THR A 87 -4.47 7.38 0.31
C THR A 87 -3.32 6.51 -0.20
N TRP A 88 -2.55 5.85 0.66
CA TRP A 88 -1.57 4.85 0.25
C TRP A 88 -2.22 3.59 -0.32
N MET A 89 -3.33 3.13 0.25
CA MET A 89 -4.09 2.00 -0.31
C MET A 89 -4.62 2.33 -1.71
N SER A 90 -5.12 3.56 -1.93
CA SER A 90 -5.50 4.02 -3.27
C SER A 90 -4.33 3.89 -4.26
N GLN A 91 -3.13 4.34 -3.88
CA GLN A 91 -1.93 4.22 -4.72
C GLN A 91 -1.56 2.76 -5.02
N LEU A 92 -1.64 1.86 -4.05
CA LEU A 92 -1.35 0.44 -4.24
C LEU A 92 -2.37 -0.22 -5.18
N GLU A 93 -3.65 0.12 -5.06
CA GLU A 93 -4.71 -0.38 -5.94
C GLU A 93 -4.55 0.15 -7.37
N GLU A 94 -4.29 1.44 -7.54
CA GLU A 94 -4.13 2.05 -8.85
C GLU A 94 -2.90 1.54 -9.61
N ASN A 95 -1.81 1.25 -8.90
CA ASN A 95 -0.58 0.76 -9.52
C ASN A 95 -0.48 -0.77 -9.57
N GLY A 96 -1.45 -1.50 -9.03
CA GLY A 96 -1.42 -2.98 -9.01
C GLY A 96 -0.29 -3.53 -8.14
N LEU A 97 0.03 -2.86 -7.03
CA LEU A 97 1.12 -3.24 -6.14
C LEU A 97 0.61 -4.21 -5.05
N GLY A 98 1.08 -5.45 -5.10
CA GLY A 98 0.67 -6.53 -4.20
C GLY A 98 -0.71 -7.15 -4.49
N ALA A 99 -1.44 -6.63 -5.47
CA ALA A 99 -2.68 -7.18 -6.00
C ALA A 99 -2.90 -6.68 -7.44
N PRO A 100 -3.77 -7.27 -8.26
CA PRO A 100 -4.12 -6.72 -9.56
C PRO A 100 -4.67 -5.30 -9.45
N ARG A 101 -4.28 -4.45 -10.41
CA ARG A 101 -4.77 -3.07 -10.51
C ARG A 101 -6.30 -3.01 -10.44
N ASN A 102 -6.83 -2.07 -9.64
CA ASN A 102 -8.26 -1.88 -9.49
C ASN A 102 -8.59 -0.41 -9.20
N SER A 103 -8.87 0.37 -10.25
CA SER A 103 -9.18 1.79 -10.13
C SER A 103 -10.47 2.06 -9.33
N ALA A 104 -11.45 1.13 -9.36
CA ALA A 104 -12.67 1.31 -8.57
C ALA A 104 -12.39 1.20 -7.05
N ARG A 105 -11.52 0.26 -6.65
CA ARG A 105 -11.08 0.17 -5.26
C ARG A 105 -10.18 1.36 -4.87
N ALA A 106 -9.34 1.84 -5.78
CA ALA A 106 -8.55 3.04 -5.55
C ALA A 106 -9.45 4.24 -5.25
N ALA A 107 -10.44 4.51 -6.10
CA ALA A 107 -11.42 5.59 -5.89
C ALA A 107 -12.25 5.42 -4.61
N ASP A 108 -12.57 4.18 -4.19
CA ASP A 108 -13.25 3.94 -2.91
C ASP A 108 -12.37 4.30 -1.72
N TRP A 109 -11.07 3.98 -1.76
CA TRP A 109 -10.13 4.39 -0.72
C TRP A 109 -9.98 5.91 -0.64
N ASP A 110 -9.87 6.61 -1.78
CA ASP A 110 -9.80 8.08 -1.81
C ASP A 110 -11.12 8.71 -1.31
N ARG A 111 -12.28 8.14 -1.63
CA ARG A 111 -13.57 8.56 -1.08
C ARG A 111 -13.61 8.42 0.45
N ARG A 112 -13.17 7.28 0.99
CA ARG A 112 -13.12 7.04 2.45
C ARG A 112 -12.20 8.04 3.15
N ALA A 113 -11.03 8.31 2.59
CA ALA A 113 -10.12 9.33 3.11
C ALA A 113 -10.75 10.73 3.06
N ALA A 114 -11.45 11.07 1.97
CA ALA A 114 -12.14 12.34 1.81
C ALA A 114 -13.28 12.53 2.83
N GLU A 115 -14.05 11.48 3.08
CA GLU A 115 -15.13 11.46 4.09
C GLU A 115 -14.60 11.59 5.52
N ALA A 116 -13.41 11.02 5.78
CA ALA A 116 -12.69 11.19 7.04
C ALA A 116 -12.02 12.59 7.18
N GLY A 117 -12.15 13.45 6.16
CA GLY A 117 -11.68 14.83 6.20
C GLY A 117 -10.23 15.04 5.76
N ASP A 118 -9.56 14.02 5.23
CA ASP A 118 -8.19 14.12 4.74
C ASP A 118 -8.10 15.03 3.50
N PRO A 119 -7.27 16.09 3.50
CA PRO A 119 -7.18 16.99 2.34
C PRO A 119 -6.64 16.33 1.08
N VAL A 120 -5.74 15.33 1.22
CA VAL A 120 -5.20 14.59 0.07
C VAL A 120 -6.28 13.66 -0.47
N GLY A 121 -7.00 12.96 0.40
CA GLY A 121 -8.16 12.14 0.02
C GLY A 121 -9.24 12.97 -0.68
N GLN A 122 -9.57 14.17 -0.16
CA GLN A 122 -10.52 15.10 -0.81
C GLN A 122 -10.04 15.52 -2.20
N PHE A 123 -8.76 15.78 -2.35
CA PHE A 123 -8.18 16.14 -3.65
C PHE A 123 -8.22 14.97 -4.63
N ASN A 124 -7.77 13.79 -4.22
CA ASN A 124 -7.74 12.59 -5.06
C ASN A 124 -9.16 12.21 -5.50
N HIS A 125 -10.09 12.08 -4.54
CA HIS A 125 -11.49 11.77 -4.87
C HIS A 125 -12.13 12.84 -5.76
N GLY A 126 -11.80 14.11 -5.55
CA GLY A 126 -12.21 15.19 -6.43
C GLY A 126 -11.72 15.02 -7.86
N LEU A 127 -10.46 14.59 -8.06
CA LEU A 127 -9.92 14.26 -9.37
C LEU A 127 -10.60 13.05 -9.99
N ASP A 128 -10.88 12.02 -9.23
CA ASP A 128 -11.59 10.82 -9.70
C ASP A 128 -12.97 11.19 -10.25
N LEU A 129 -13.71 12.01 -9.52
CA LEU A 129 -15.01 12.52 -9.96
C LEU A 129 -14.90 13.40 -11.21
N LEU A 130 -13.91 14.29 -11.29
CA LEU A 130 -13.69 15.15 -12.46
C LEU A 130 -13.28 14.39 -13.72
N ARG A 131 -12.71 13.18 -13.57
CA ARG A 131 -12.27 12.32 -14.66
C ARG A 131 -13.21 11.16 -14.94
N GLY A 132 -14.10 10.83 -14.03
CA GLY A 132 -14.85 9.57 -14.06
C GLY A 132 -13.91 8.36 -13.93
N HIS A 133 -12.83 8.48 -13.14
CA HIS A 133 -11.82 7.45 -13.00
C HIS A 133 -12.09 6.59 -11.76
N GLY A 134 -12.33 5.29 -11.99
CA GLY A 134 -12.72 4.36 -10.90
C GLY A 134 -14.09 4.64 -10.27
N THR A 135 -14.73 5.74 -10.63
CA THR A 135 -16.06 6.18 -10.17
C THR A 135 -16.82 6.86 -11.30
N GLY A 136 -18.11 7.16 -11.07
CA GLY A 136 -18.92 7.94 -12.02
C GLY A 136 -18.40 9.38 -12.13
N PHE A 137 -18.45 9.93 -13.36
CA PHE A 137 -18.15 11.35 -13.58
C PHE A 137 -19.18 12.24 -12.88
N ASP A 138 -18.71 13.18 -12.05
CA ASP A 138 -19.51 14.21 -11.40
C ASP A 138 -18.66 15.48 -11.20
N ALA A 139 -18.79 16.42 -12.14
CA ALA A 139 -17.98 17.62 -12.12
C ALA A 139 -18.31 18.55 -10.94
N GLU A 140 -19.56 18.57 -10.48
CA GLU A 140 -19.96 19.44 -9.38
C GLU A 140 -19.43 18.91 -8.05
N ALA A 141 -19.64 17.64 -7.75
CA ALA A 141 -19.09 16.99 -6.56
C ALA A 141 -17.54 17.04 -6.57
N GLY A 142 -16.91 16.83 -7.74
CA GLY A 142 -15.47 16.92 -7.88
C GLY A 142 -14.92 18.30 -7.50
N ARG A 143 -15.53 19.39 -8.01
CA ARG A 143 -15.14 20.76 -7.65
C ARG A 143 -15.28 21.01 -6.15
N GLN A 144 -16.40 20.59 -5.55
CA GLN A 144 -16.64 20.76 -4.12
C GLN A 144 -15.56 20.08 -3.28
N MET A 145 -15.12 18.87 -3.67
CA MET A 145 -14.03 18.16 -2.99
C MET A 145 -12.71 18.92 -3.12
N ILE A 146 -12.35 19.37 -4.33
CA ILE A 146 -11.16 20.20 -4.55
C ILE A 146 -11.19 21.48 -3.71
N ASP A 147 -12.36 22.13 -3.61
CA ASP A 147 -12.54 23.35 -2.80
C ASP A 147 -12.33 23.08 -1.31
N ARG A 148 -12.77 21.93 -0.81
CA ARG A 148 -12.51 21.51 0.58
C ARG A 148 -11.01 21.33 0.82
N ALA A 149 -10.33 20.60 -0.05
CA ALA A 149 -8.89 20.38 0.01
C ALA A 149 -8.10 21.69 -0.04
N ALA A 150 -8.51 22.63 -0.90
CA ALA A 150 -7.88 23.95 -1.02
C ALA A 150 -8.08 24.81 0.23
N ARG A 151 -9.27 24.78 0.84
CA ARG A 151 -9.55 25.47 2.12
C ARG A 151 -8.75 24.83 3.28
N ALA A 152 -8.53 23.53 3.25
CA ALA A 152 -7.67 22.83 4.21
C ALA A 152 -6.17 23.15 4.00
N GLY A 153 -5.82 23.90 2.97
CA GLY A 153 -4.46 24.39 2.76
C GLY A 153 -3.65 23.62 1.72
N LEU A 154 -4.23 22.61 1.02
CA LEU A 154 -3.49 21.79 0.07
C LEU A 154 -3.08 22.61 -1.18
N PRO A 155 -1.76 22.80 -1.46
CA PRO A 155 -1.32 23.71 -2.53
C PRO A 155 -1.74 23.24 -3.92
N VAL A 156 -1.71 21.91 -4.17
CA VAL A 156 -2.10 21.35 -5.48
C VAL A 156 -3.59 21.57 -5.78
N ALA A 157 -4.44 21.54 -4.75
CA ALA A 157 -5.86 21.84 -4.90
C ALA A 157 -6.10 23.29 -5.28
N ARG A 158 -5.36 24.25 -4.70
CA ARG A 158 -5.39 25.66 -5.09
C ARG A 158 -4.91 25.87 -6.53
N ARG A 159 -3.88 25.14 -6.97
CA ARG A 159 -3.42 25.15 -8.36
C ARG A 159 -4.52 24.71 -9.31
N LEU A 160 -5.23 23.64 -8.97
CA LEU A 160 -6.33 23.12 -9.78
C LEU A 160 -7.52 24.10 -9.85
N GLN A 161 -7.88 24.75 -8.73
CA GLN A 161 -8.86 25.85 -8.74
C GLN A 161 -8.46 26.97 -9.70
N GLY A 162 -7.20 27.44 -9.61
CA GLY A 162 -6.66 28.49 -10.48
C GLY A 162 -6.64 28.10 -11.97
N ALA A 163 -6.61 26.82 -12.28
CA ALA A 163 -6.71 26.28 -13.63
C ALA A 163 -8.16 25.98 -14.09
N GLY A 164 -9.17 26.49 -13.37
CA GLY A 164 -10.58 26.25 -13.70
C GLY A 164 -11.02 24.79 -13.56
N TYR A 165 -10.39 24.05 -12.67
CA TYR A 165 -10.62 22.62 -12.41
C TYR A 165 -10.28 21.71 -13.60
N ASP A 166 -9.37 22.15 -14.49
CA ASP A 166 -8.85 21.28 -15.55
C ASP A 166 -7.89 20.22 -14.96
N PRO A 167 -8.26 18.94 -14.92
CA PRO A 167 -7.41 17.91 -14.33
C PRO A 167 -6.02 17.79 -14.96
N ARG A 168 -5.85 18.24 -16.21
CA ARG A 168 -4.56 18.23 -16.91
C ARG A 168 -3.53 19.16 -16.26
N ALA A 169 -3.97 20.18 -15.52
CA ALA A 169 -3.07 21.10 -14.83
C ALA A 169 -2.31 20.48 -13.64
N VAL A 170 -2.71 19.28 -13.20
CA VAL A 170 -2.16 18.56 -12.02
C VAL A 170 -1.81 17.11 -12.33
N THR A 171 -1.79 16.68 -13.58
CA THR A 171 -1.27 15.38 -13.98
C THR A 171 0.25 15.36 -13.90
N PRO A 172 0.89 14.20 -13.77
CA PRO A 172 2.36 14.09 -13.77
C PRO A 172 2.99 14.79 -14.98
N ASP A 173 2.39 14.64 -16.15
CA ASP A 173 2.87 15.22 -17.41
C ASP A 173 2.75 16.76 -17.46
N ALA A 174 1.95 17.37 -16.59
CA ALA A 174 1.79 18.82 -16.54
C ALA A 174 3.07 19.56 -16.14
N ASP A 175 4.01 18.86 -15.52
CA ASP A 175 5.28 19.44 -15.05
C ASP A 175 6.48 19.07 -15.95
N GLU A 176 6.29 18.32 -17.07
CA GLU A 176 7.36 17.88 -17.97
C GLU A 176 8.29 19.01 -18.46
N GLY A 177 7.79 20.22 -18.60
CA GLY A 177 8.58 21.38 -18.99
C GLY A 177 9.24 22.14 -17.82
N ARG A 178 8.99 21.76 -16.57
CA ARG A 178 9.43 22.50 -15.38
C ARG A 178 10.60 21.85 -14.64
N TYR A 179 10.77 20.56 -14.83
CA TYR A 179 11.92 19.83 -14.28
C TYR A 179 13.10 19.96 -15.22
N GLN A 180 13.96 20.94 -14.97
CA GLN A 180 15.28 20.94 -15.54
C GLN A 180 16.15 19.94 -14.76
N PRO A 181 16.89 19.03 -15.45
CA PRO A 181 17.83 18.18 -14.74
C PRO A 181 18.85 19.05 -14.01
N MET A 182 19.09 18.71 -12.74
CA MET A 182 20.03 19.45 -11.89
C MET A 182 21.50 19.12 -12.19
N PHE A 183 21.80 18.46 -13.34
CA PHE A 183 23.16 18.13 -13.79
C PHE A 183 23.29 18.35 -15.30
#